data_85dbfbe88fc4dfc5220842d1d91e426b
#
_entry.id   85dbfbe88fc4dfc5220842d1d91e426b
#
_cell.length_a   1.000
_cell.length_b   1.000
_cell.length_c   1.000
_cell.angle_alpha   90.00
_cell.angle_beta   90.00
_cell.angle_gamma   90.00
#
_symmetry.space_group_name_H-M   'P 1'
#
loop_
_entity.id
_entity.type
_entity.pdbx_description
1 polymer ?
#
loop_
_entity_poly.entity_id
_entity_poly.type
_entity_poly.pdbx_seq_one_letter_code
_entity_poly.pdbx_strand_id
1 'polypeptide(L)'
;YVPLYPVLGNHENNTSFYFSYFHLPENGSNGYEEHWWWTDFSNVRVIGLDSNWDYQLQVQLSWLQNLLDETCDNTTIDFVFAQLHHPHKSELWTPGETSFSSDIVEMLEQFTTDCGKPSIHFFGHTHGYSRGHSIDHKHTMVNVATAGGAIDYWGEYPQADYPEFFKTQDEWGFVIADVAAGADPKFTLKRISRGDDYDPVDNMTTDEFTIRLNNNSPDEPNPVYPIDIEVSADSIWLW
;
A
#
# COMPACT_ATOMS: atom_id res chain seq x y z
N TYR A 1 -7.08 21.90 -10.89
CA TYR A 1 -5.88 21.05 -11.01
C TYR A 1 -5.90 20.04 -9.88
N VAL A 2 -5.60 18.77 -10.20
CA VAL A 2 -5.39 17.73 -9.21
C VAL A 2 -3.87 17.50 -9.13
N PRO A 3 -3.23 17.69 -7.96
CA PRO A 3 -1.81 17.41 -7.82
C PRO A 3 -1.55 15.90 -8.02
N LEU A 4 -0.42 15.56 -8.62
CA LEU A 4 0.03 14.21 -8.82
C LEU A 4 1.36 14.01 -8.08
N TYR A 5 1.43 13.01 -7.22
CA TYR A 5 2.60 12.69 -6.40
C TYR A 5 3.03 11.23 -6.65
N PRO A 6 3.71 10.94 -7.77
CA PRO A 6 4.17 9.59 -8.06
C PRO A 6 5.42 9.21 -7.26
N VAL A 7 5.67 7.92 -7.15
CA VAL A 7 6.97 7.37 -6.75
C VAL A 7 7.63 6.67 -7.93
N LEU A 8 8.96 6.62 -7.94
CA LEU A 8 9.75 5.96 -8.97
C LEU A 8 9.55 4.44 -8.92
N GLY A 9 9.27 3.84 -10.08
CA GLY A 9 9.33 2.41 -10.28
C GLY A 9 10.58 2.01 -11.10
N ASN A 10 10.75 0.72 -11.29
CA ASN A 10 11.91 0.18 -12.04
C ASN A 10 11.89 0.52 -13.52
N HIS A 11 10.74 0.83 -14.11
CA HIS A 11 10.61 1.23 -15.52
C HIS A 11 10.96 2.69 -15.80
N GLU A 12 10.93 3.56 -14.79
CA GLU A 12 11.39 4.95 -14.91
C GLU A 12 12.91 5.05 -15.08
N ASN A 13 13.68 4.02 -14.68
CA ASN A 13 15.14 3.94 -14.83
C ASN A 13 15.89 5.20 -14.34
N ASN A 14 15.38 5.85 -13.30
CA ASN A 14 15.92 7.12 -12.79
C ASN A 14 16.14 8.17 -13.88
N THR A 15 15.26 8.23 -14.87
CA THR A 15 15.41 9.15 -16.00
C THR A 15 15.17 10.59 -15.60
N SER A 16 15.95 11.52 -16.17
CA SER A 16 15.75 12.96 -15.99
C SER A 16 14.36 13.46 -16.42
N PHE A 17 13.64 12.69 -17.26
CA PHE A 17 12.27 13.02 -17.62
C PHE A 17 11.32 12.99 -16.43
N TYR A 18 11.46 12.03 -15.52
CA TYR A 18 10.64 11.96 -14.31
C TYR A 18 10.75 13.27 -13.52
N PHE A 19 11.96 13.70 -13.18
CA PHE A 19 12.24 14.91 -12.42
C PHE A 19 11.95 16.23 -13.19
N SER A 20 11.80 16.17 -14.51
CA SER A 20 11.41 17.34 -15.31
C SER A 20 9.90 17.48 -15.47
N TYR A 21 9.15 16.38 -15.36
CA TYR A 21 7.68 16.38 -15.45
C TYR A 21 7.01 16.54 -14.10
N PHE A 22 7.57 15.94 -13.06
CA PHE A 22 7.02 15.96 -11.72
C PHE A 22 7.87 16.88 -10.84
N HIS A 23 7.21 17.78 -10.12
CA HIS A 23 7.83 18.66 -9.13
C HIS A 23 7.38 18.16 -7.76
N LEU A 24 8.16 17.24 -7.21
CA LEU A 24 7.90 16.65 -5.92
C LEU A 24 8.53 17.49 -4.80
N PRO A 25 8.14 17.29 -3.53
CA PRO A 25 8.80 17.97 -2.43
C PRO A 25 10.30 17.62 -2.35
N GLU A 26 11.14 18.66 -2.19
CA GLU A 26 12.61 18.54 -2.07
C GLU A 26 13.05 18.38 -0.60
N ASN A 27 12.24 17.71 0.22
CA ASN A 27 12.47 17.54 1.65
C ASN A 27 13.02 16.14 2.04
N GLY A 28 13.50 15.40 1.05
CA GLY A 28 14.28 14.18 1.23
C GLY A 28 15.66 14.44 1.80
N SER A 29 16.51 13.41 1.80
CA SER A 29 17.91 13.56 2.21
C SER A 29 18.69 14.36 1.17
N ASN A 30 19.69 15.13 1.63
CA ASN A 30 20.52 15.94 0.73
C ASN A 30 21.19 15.07 -0.34
N GLY A 31 21.03 15.45 -1.60
CA GLY A 31 21.49 14.70 -2.78
C GLY A 31 20.53 13.60 -3.27
N TYR A 32 19.35 13.49 -2.65
CA TYR A 32 18.29 12.56 -3.00
C TYR A 32 16.92 13.24 -3.01
N GLU A 33 16.89 14.51 -3.32
CA GLU A 33 15.68 15.30 -3.44
C GLU A 33 14.77 14.67 -4.51
N GLU A 34 13.46 14.67 -4.26
CA GLU A 34 12.42 14.06 -5.11
C GLU A 34 12.48 12.51 -5.24
N HIS A 35 13.56 11.83 -4.81
CA HIS A 35 13.60 10.36 -4.72
C HIS A 35 12.76 9.84 -3.58
N TRP A 36 12.87 10.47 -2.41
CA TRP A 36 11.96 10.29 -1.30
C TRP A 36 11.60 11.63 -0.70
N TRP A 37 10.36 11.74 -0.31
CA TRP A 37 9.75 13.01 0.05
C TRP A 37 8.52 12.79 0.94
N TRP A 38 8.03 13.85 1.56
CA TRP A 38 6.75 13.86 2.23
C TRP A 38 5.97 15.14 1.97
N THR A 39 4.65 15.05 2.17
CA THR A 39 3.74 16.21 2.13
C THR A 39 2.53 15.94 3.00
N ASP A 40 1.93 17.00 3.57
CA ASP A 40 0.77 16.87 4.42
C ASP A 40 -0.49 17.34 3.68
N PHE A 41 -1.54 16.54 3.76
CA PHE A 41 -2.87 16.89 3.30
C PHE A 41 -3.84 16.76 4.47
N SER A 42 -4.33 17.89 5.01
CA SER A 42 -5.17 17.91 6.20
C SER A 42 -4.48 17.18 7.37
N ASN A 43 -5.02 16.07 7.82
CA ASN A 43 -4.52 15.25 8.91
C ASN A 43 -3.77 13.98 8.45
N VAL A 44 -3.37 13.92 7.19
CA VAL A 44 -2.59 12.81 6.61
C VAL A 44 -1.22 13.29 6.21
N ARG A 45 -0.18 12.58 6.62
CA ARG A 45 1.16 12.67 6.05
C ARG A 45 1.34 11.63 4.95
N VAL A 46 1.56 12.08 3.73
CA VAL A 46 1.90 11.23 2.58
C VAL A 46 3.41 11.19 2.44
N ILE A 47 3.97 9.99 2.35
CA ILE A 47 5.41 9.73 2.25
C ILE A 47 5.67 8.97 0.96
N GLY A 48 6.45 9.52 0.05
CA GLY A 48 6.96 8.82 -1.12
C GLY A 48 8.35 8.25 -0.86
N LEU A 49 8.59 7.01 -1.25
CA LEU A 49 9.84 6.29 -1.04
C LEU A 49 10.33 5.68 -2.35
N ASP A 50 11.64 5.69 -2.56
CA ASP A 50 12.27 5.06 -3.73
C ASP A 50 12.81 3.68 -3.35
N SER A 51 12.11 2.64 -3.78
CA SER A 51 12.47 1.25 -3.54
C SER A 51 13.27 0.62 -4.69
N ASN A 52 13.74 1.41 -5.67
CA ASN A 52 14.61 0.91 -6.72
C ASN A 52 15.98 0.52 -6.17
N TRP A 53 16.61 -0.46 -6.79
CA TRP A 53 17.84 -1.10 -6.32
C TRP A 53 18.95 -0.11 -5.93
N ASP A 54 19.18 0.94 -6.74
CA ASP A 54 20.23 1.94 -6.50
C ASP A 54 19.91 2.88 -5.35
N TYR A 55 18.66 2.87 -4.86
CA TYR A 55 18.13 3.75 -3.82
C TYR A 55 17.71 3.01 -2.54
N GLN A 56 17.97 1.71 -2.46
CA GLN A 56 17.80 0.90 -1.24
C GLN A 56 18.94 1.23 -0.25
N LEU A 57 18.90 2.42 0.33
CA LEU A 57 20.00 3.01 1.06
C LEU A 57 19.65 3.26 2.54
N GLN A 58 20.61 3.02 3.42
CA GLN A 58 20.46 3.31 4.86
C GLN A 58 20.13 4.78 5.14
N VAL A 59 20.57 5.72 4.29
CA VAL A 59 20.23 7.14 4.44
C VAL A 59 18.74 7.39 4.27
N GLN A 60 18.05 6.66 3.41
CA GLN A 60 16.59 6.73 3.25
C GLN A 60 15.88 6.18 4.49
N LEU A 61 16.31 5.01 5.00
CA LEU A 61 15.74 4.43 6.23
C LEU A 61 15.93 5.35 7.43
N SER A 62 17.13 5.95 7.57
CA SER A 62 17.39 6.90 8.66
C SER A 62 16.56 8.18 8.54
N TRP A 63 16.34 8.66 7.31
CA TRP A 63 15.45 9.79 7.06
C TRP A 63 14.00 9.44 7.41
N LEU A 64 13.53 8.25 6.99
CA LEU A 64 12.18 7.78 7.30
C LEU A 64 11.96 7.68 8.81
N GLN A 65 12.91 7.10 9.55
CA GLN A 65 12.81 7.00 11.01
C GLN A 65 12.64 8.37 11.67
N ASN A 66 13.49 9.33 11.30
CA ASN A 66 13.40 10.69 11.85
C ASN A 66 12.05 11.36 11.50
N LEU A 67 11.54 11.13 10.29
CA LEU A 67 10.26 11.66 9.87
C LEU A 67 9.09 11.01 10.63
N LEU A 68 9.15 9.72 10.90
CA LEU A 68 8.14 9.00 11.67
C LEU A 68 8.16 9.46 13.14
N ASP A 69 9.34 9.66 13.72
CA ASP A 69 9.49 10.20 15.09
C ASP A 69 8.87 11.61 15.19
N GLU A 70 9.17 12.50 14.24
CA GLU A 70 8.56 13.84 14.14
C GLU A 70 7.04 13.75 13.96
N THR A 71 6.57 12.82 13.11
CA THR A 71 5.15 12.62 12.86
C THR A 71 4.41 12.12 14.08
N CYS A 72 5.07 11.33 14.91
CA CYS A 72 4.52 10.85 16.16
C CYS A 72 4.16 12.02 17.09
N ASP A 73 5.05 12.99 17.22
CA ASP A 73 4.86 14.17 18.07
C ASP A 73 3.91 15.21 17.46
N ASN A 74 3.64 15.14 16.16
CA ASN A 74 2.81 16.11 15.46
C ASN A 74 1.31 15.83 15.65
N THR A 75 0.66 16.60 16.53
CA THR A 75 -0.75 16.44 16.89
C THR A 75 -1.75 16.83 15.78
N THR A 76 -1.28 17.37 14.66
CA THR A 76 -2.14 17.71 13.51
C THR A 76 -2.24 16.57 12.50
N ILE A 77 -1.37 15.56 12.60
CA ILE A 77 -1.35 14.39 11.73
C ILE A 77 -1.95 13.21 12.49
N ASP A 78 -2.97 12.61 11.92
CA ASP A 78 -3.66 11.43 12.45
C ASP A 78 -3.23 10.14 11.74
N PHE A 79 -2.84 10.22 10.45
CA PHE A 79 -2.54 9.07 9.61
C PHE A 79 -1.25 9.24 8.82
N VAL A 80 -0.56 8.12 8.56
CA VAL A 80 0.58 8.04 7.64
C VAL A 80 0.21 7.16 6.44
N PHE A 81 0.33 7.73 5.23
CA PHE A 81 0.17 7.06 3.96
C PHE A 81 1.53 6.99 3.27
N ALA A 82 2.19 5.85 3.31
CA ALA A 82 3.43 5.63 2.59
C ALA A 82 3.15 5.04 1.20
N GLN A 83 3.99 5.34 0.24
CA GLN A 83 3.93 4.74 -1.09
C GLN A 83 5.34 4.40 -1.58
N LEU A 84 5.48 3.23 -2.18
CA LEU A 84 6.72 2.72 -2.76
C LEU A 84 6.38 1.75 -3.91
N HIS A 85 7.35 1.47 -4.77
CA HIS A 85 7.06 0.64 -5.94
C HIS A 85 7.13 -0.87 -5.63
N HIS A 86 8.24 -1.35 -5.07
CA HIS A 86 8.43 -2.79 -4.84
C HIS A 86 7.72 -3.27 -3.58
N PRO A 87 7.06 -4.44 -3.62
CA PRO A 87 6.37 -5.01 -2.48
C PRO A 87 7.32 -5.51 -1.38
N HIS A 88 6.82 -5.50 -0.14
CA HIS A 88 7.33 -6.32 0.95
C HIS A 88 6.93 -7.79 0.76
N LYS A 89 5.64 -8.02 0.50
CA LYS A 89 5.03 -9.31 0.17
C LYS A 89 4.09 -9.13 -1.02
N SER A 90 4.05 -10.12 -1.90
CA SER A 90 3.21 -10.10 -3.09
C SER A 90 2.69 -11.49 -3.40
N GLU A 91 1.37 -11.65 -3.43
CA GLU A 91 0.76 -12.96 -3.65
C GLU A 91 0.85 -13.40 -5.12
N LEU A 92 0.68 -12.49 -6.07
CA LEU A 92 0.64 -12.84 -7.50
C LEU A 92 2.01 -13.06 -8.11
N TRP A 93 3.07 -12.43 -7.55
CA TRP A 93 4.43 -12.53 -8.09
C TRP A 93 5.49 -12.32 -6.99
N THR A 94 5.85 -13.39 -6.28
CA THR A 94 6.83 -13.34 -5.18
C THR A 94 8.24 -12.88 -5.58
N PRO A 95 8.75 -13.08 -6.84
CA PRO A 95 10.05 -12.55 -7.22
C PRO A 95 10.16 -11.02 -7.22
N GLY A 96 9.04 -10.29 -7.14
CA GLY A 96 9.02 -8.83 -7.02
C GLY A 96 9.32 -8.30 -5.62
N GLU A 97 9.32 -9.14 -4.62
CA GLU A 97 9.54 -8.77 -3.22
C GLU A 97 10.97 -8.31 -2.95
N THR A 98 11.13 -7.33 -2.05
CA THR A 98 12.44 -6.86 -1.63
C THR A 98 12.58 -6.78 -0.11
N SER A 99 13.77 -7.11 0.41
CA SER A 99 14.08 -6.96 1.82
C SER A 99 14.07 -5.50 2.28
N PHE A 100 14.41 -4.57 1.39
CA PHE A 100 14.36 -3.13 1.69
C PHE A 100 12.93 -2.65 1.94
N SER A 101 11.96 -3.15 1.17
CA SER A 101 10.54 -2.88 1.44
C SER A 101 10.09 -3.52 2.75
N SER A 102 10.68 -4.66 3.13
CA SER A 102 10.43 -5.26 4.45
C SER A 102 10.91 -4.36 5.59
N ASP A 103 12.10 -3.79 5.47
CA ASP A 103 12.64 -2.86 6.47
C ASP A 103 11.73 -1.62 6.63
N ILE A 104 11.20 -1.08 5.51
CA ILE A 104 10.25 0.04 5.53
C ILE A 104 8.94 -0.34 6.23
N VAL A 105 8.39 -1.51 5.90
CA VAL A 105 7.14 -1.99 6.50
C VAL A 105 7.30 -2.20 8.01
N GLU A 106 8.41 -2.80 8.46
CA GLU A 106 8.72 -2.97 9.88
C GLU A 106 8.77 -1.62 10.62
N MET A 107 9.35 -0.58 10.01
CA MET A 107 9.36 0.77 10.58
C MET A 107 7.95 1.37 10.69
N LEU A 108 7.08 1.16 9.70
CA LEU A 108 5.70 1.63 9.71
C LEU A 108 4.84 0.88 10.73
N GLU A 109 5.05 -0.42 10.88
CA GLU A 109 4.43 -1.27 11.90
C GLU A 109 4.81 -0.79 13.30
N GLN A 110 6.10 -0.57 13.54
CA GLN A 110 6.61 -0.08 14.81
C GLN A 110 6.06 1.32 15.13
N PHE A 111 6.03 2.23 14.13
CA PHE A 111 5.42 3.56 14.27
C PHE A 111 3.95 3.45 14.71
N THR A 112 3.15 2.63 14.03
CA THR A 112 1.73 2.47 14.39
C THR A 112 1.56 1.93 15.80
N THR A 113 2.41 1.01 16.21
CA THR A 113 2.37 0.39 17.54
C THR A 113 2.75 1.39 18.64
N ASP A 114 3.86 2.10 18.48
CA ASP A 114 4.39 2.99 19.51
C ASP A 114 3.63 4.31 19.58
N CYS A 115 3.20 4.83 18.44
CA CYS A 115 2.55 6.12 18.31
C CYS A 115 1.03 6.05 18.42
N GLY A 116 0.45 4.91 18.08
CA GLY A 116 -1.00 4.71 18.03
C GLY A 116 -1.69 5.36 16.83
N LYS A 117 -0.93 5.98 15.90
CA LYS A 117 -1.45 6.54 14.65
C LYS A 117 -1.46 5.47 13.57
N PRO A 118 -2.60 5.20 12.92
CA PRO A 118 -2.67 4.20 11.85
C PRO A 118 -1.76 4.57 10.68
N SER A 119 -1.05 3.58 10.16
CA SER A 119 -0.29 3.67 8.92
C SER A 119 -0.80 2.70 7.87
N ILE A 120 -0.65 3.10 6.62
CA ILE A 120 -0.93 2.29 5.45
C ILE A 120 0.19 2.49 4.44
N HIS A 121 0.61 1.43 3.75
CA HIS A 121 1.44 1.61 2.57
C HIS A 121 0.76 1.09 1.31
N PHE A 122 0.95 1.86 0.24
CA PHE A 122 0.56 1.51 -1.11
C PHE A 122 1.79 1.06 -1.89
N PHE A 123 1.67 -0.03 -2.61
CA PHE A 123 2.76 -0.56 -3.42
C PHE A 123 2.26 -1.02 -4.79
N GLY A 124 3.20 -1.38 -5.65
CA GLY A 124 2.95 -1.80 -7.01
C GLY A 124 3.86 -2.94 -7.43
N HIS A 125 4.44 -2.83 -8.64
CA HIS A 125 5.37 -3.77 -9.26
C HIS A 125 4.71 -5.08 -9.67
N THR A 126 4.00 -5.75 -8.80
CA THR A 126 3.10 -6.86 -9.11
C THR A 126 1.77 -6.31 -9.58
N HIS A 127 1.35 -6.66 -10.76
CA HIS A 127 0.20 -6.08 -11.44
C HIS A 127 -1.12 -6.75 -11.01
N GLY A 128 -1.57 -6.41 -9.82
CA GLY A 128 -2.81 -6.86 -9.22
C GLY A 128 -3.25 -5.93 -8.09
N TYR A 129 -4.36 -6.25 -7.48
CA TYR A 129 -4.82 -5.63 -6.25
C TYR A 129 -4.70 -6.63 -5.11
N SER A 130 -4.08 -6.23 -4.02
CA SER A 130 -4.12 -7.01 -2.78
C SER A 130 -4.31 -6.09 -1.60
N ARG A 131 -5.08 -6.52 -0.61
CA ARG A 131 -5.26 -5.82 0.65
C ARG A 131 -5.03 -6.75 1.82
N GLY A 132 -4.23 -6.27 2.77
CA GLY A 132 -3.90 -7.02 3.95
C GLY A 132 -3.58 -6.15 5.16
N HIS A 133 -3.34 -6.81 6.27
CA HIS A 133 -2.87 -6.23 7.53
C HIS A 133 -1.71 -7.05 8.06
N SER A 134 -0.78 -6.36 8.73
CA SER A 134 0.24 -7.05 9.50
C SER A 134 -0.39 -7.93 10.58
N ILE A 135 0.16 -9.12 10.79
CA ILE A 135 -0.39 -10.08 11.77
C ILE A 135 -0.27 -9.54 13.20
N ASP A 136 0.89 -8.94 13.51
CA ASP A 136 1.24 -8.55 14.87
C ASP A 136 1.07 -7.04 15.13
N HIS A 137 0.83 -6.24 14.09
CA HIS A 137 0.74 -4.79 14.14
C HIS A 137 -0.51 -4.30 13.41
N LYS A 138 -0.95 -3.07 13.70
CA LYS A 138 -2.14 -2.48 13.08
C LYS A 138 -1.84 -1.73 11.79
N HIS A 139 -0.86 -2.18 11.03
CA HIS A 139 -0.44 -1.60 9.76
C HIS A 139 -1.18 -2.24 8.59
N THR A 140 -1.64 -1.43 7.63
CA THR A 140 -2.38 -1.86 6.45
C THR A 140 -1.49 -1.87 5.21
N MET A 141 -1.64 -2.88 4.37
CA MET A 141 -0.88 -3.06 3.12
C MET A 141 -1.83 -3.12 1.94
N VAL A 142 -1.59 -2.33 0.89
CA VAL A 142 -2.45 -2.33 -0.30
C VAL A 142 -1.62 -2.29 -1.57
N ASN A 143 -1.70 -3.35 -2.37
CA ASN A 143 -1.22 -3.32 -3.76
C ASN A 143 -2.22 -2.57 -4.64
N VAL A 144 -1.74 -1.60 -5.41
CA VAL A 144 -2.58 -0.76 -6.29
C VAL A 144 -2.14 -0.78 -7.76
N ALA A 145 -1.28 -1.70 -8.14
CA ALA A 145 -0.63 -1.75 -9.46
C ALA A 145 -1.56 -2.26 -10.57
N THR A 146 -2.74 -1.67 -10.69
CA THR A 146 -3.79 -2.14 -11.62
C THR A 146 -4.28 -1.07 -12.60
N ALA A 147 -3.53 0.03 -12.76
CA ALA A 147 -4.03 1.19 -13.51
C ALA A 147 -3.69 1.17 -15.02
N GLY A 148 -3.31 0.04 -15.60
CA GLY A 148 -3.16 -0.09 -17.04
C GLY A 148 -1.98 -0.94 -17.55
N GLY A 149 -1.17 -1.55 -16.68
CA GLY A 149 -0.22 -2.59 -17.06
C GLY A 149 -0.93 -3.91 -17.42
N ALA A 150 -0.21 -4.88 -17.98
CA ALA A 150 -0.72 -6.25 -18.09
C ALA A 150 -0.99 -6.79 -16.66
N ILE A 151 -2.05 -7.56 -16.49
CA ILE A 151 -2.36 -8.17 -15.19
C ILE A 151 -1.46 -9.39 -14.97
N ASP A 152 -0.97 -9.59 -13.75
CA ASP A 152 -0.36 -10.83 -13.30
C ASP A 152 -1.47 -11.74 -12.77
N TYR A 153 -1.86 -12.71 -13.58
CA TYR A 153 -2.97 -13.59 -13.22
C TYR A 153 -2.55 -14.62 -12.17
N TRP A 154 -3.48 -14.95 -11.28
CA TRP A 154 -3.27 -15.99 -10.30
C TRP A 154 -2.92 -17.32 -10.97
N GLY A 155 -1.79 -17.91 -10.59
CA GLY A 155 -1.27 -19.15 -11.16
C GLY A 155 -0.33 -18.97 -12.36
N GLU A 156 -0.12 -17.74 -12.85
CA GLU A 156 0.76 -17.48 -13.99
C GLU A 156 2.25 -17.49 -13.59
N TYR A 157 2.56 -16.95 -12.42
CA TYR A 157 3.93 -16.78 -11.92
C TYR A 157 4.15 -17.49 -10.58
N PRO A 158 5.41 -17.56 -10.08
CA PRO A 158 5.67 -17.95 -8.70
C PRO A 158 4.88 -17.04 -7.75
N GLN A 159 4.04 -17.64 -6.93
CA GLN A 159 3.08 -16.97 -6.07
C GLN A 159 3.12 -17.55 -4.65
N ALA A 160 2.52 -16.83 -3.71
CA ALA A 160 2.33 -17.28 -2.35
C ALA A 160 0.95 -16.84 -1.85
N ASP A 161 0.42 -17.57 -0.89
CA ASP A 161 -0.78 -17.20 -0.15
C ASP A 161 -0.32 -16.77 1.25
N TYR A 162 -0.27 -15.48 1.48
CA TYR A 162 0.22 -14.90 2.73
C TYR A 162 -0.93 -14.66 3.70
N PRO A 163 -0.81 -15.06 4.97
CA PRO A 163 -1.87 -14.88 5.95
C PRO A 163 -2.19 -13.41 6.28
N GLU A 164 -1.32 -12.48 5.87
CA GLU A 164 -1.55 -11.04 6.00
C GLU A 164 -2.56 -10.52 4.98
N PHE A 165 -2.65 -11.14 3.80
CA PHE A 165 -3.61 -10.72 2.76
C PHE A 165 -4.90 -11.54 2.86
N PHE A 166 -6.01 -10.87 2.79
CA PHE A 166 -7.34 -11.47 2.82
C PHE A 166 -8.21 -11.05 1.63
N LYS A 167 -7.62 -10.28 0.72
CA LYS A 167 -8.21 -9.94 -0.56
C LYS A 167 -7.15 -9.77 -1.63
N THR A 168 -7.23 -10.58 -2.68
CA THR A 168 -6.38 -10.46 -3.88
C THR A 168 -7.23 -10.60 -5.12
N GLN A 169 -7.03 -9.68 -6.09
CA GLN A 169 -7.79 -9.60 -7.33
C GLN A 169 -6.84 -9.30 -8.49
N ASP A 170 -6.84 -10.15 -9.47
CA ASP A 170 -6.11 -10.00 -10.73
C ASP A 170 -6.96 -9.25 -11.78
N GLU A 171 -7.35 -8.02 -11.42
CA GLU A 171 -8.25 -7.16 -12.18
C GLU A 171 -7.71 -5.73 -12.28
N TRP A 172 -7.99 -5.03 -13.38
CA TRP A 172 -7.70 -3.60 -13.49
C TRP A 172 -8.55 -2.76 -12.56
N GLY A 173 -8.06 -1.58 -12.21
CA GLY A 173 -8.80 -0.61 -11.43
C GLY A 173 -7.92 0.34 -10.64
N PHE A 174 -8.49 0.95 -9.62
CA PHE A 174 -7.84 1.93 -8.76
C PHE A 174 -8.47 1.94 -7.37
N VAL A 175 -7.82 2.64 -6.44
CA VAL A 175 -8.38 2.86 -5.11
C VAL A 175 -8.69 4.34 -4.89
N ILE A 176 -9.71 4.60 -4.09
CA ILE A 176 -10.06 5.93 -3.59
C ILE A 176 -9.92 5.90 -2.08
N ALA A 177 -9.19 6.86 -1.51
CA ALA A 177 -9.10 7.06 -0.07
C ALA A 177 -9.85 8.34 0.31
N ASP A 178 -10.96 8.21 1.02
CA ASP A 178 -11.70 9.32 1.61
C ASP A 178 -11.24 9.53 3.05
N VAL A 179 -10.69 10.72 3.37
CA VAL A 179 -10.15 11.02 4.70
C VAL A 179 -11.01 12.08 5.40
N ALA A 180 -11.36 11.82 6.64
CA ALA A 180 -12.06 12.75 7.51
C ALA A 180 -11.19 13.11 8.72
N ALA A 181 -11.03 14.41 8.97
CA ALA A 181 -10.44 14.96 10.18
C ALA A 181 -11.51 15.31 11.21
N GLY A 182 -11.12 15.77 12.40
CA GLY A 182 -12.01 16.31 13.42
C GLY A 182 -12.22 15.40 14.62
N ALA A 183 -13.46 15.27 15.12
CA ALA A 183 -13.72 14.57 16.36
C ALA A 183 -13.64 13.04 16.27
N ASP A 184 -13.78 12.48 15.07
CA ASP A 184 -13.67 11.05 14.77
C ASP A 184 -12.82 10.87 13.49
N PRO A 185 -11.48 11.07 13.58
CA PRO A 185 -10.61 10.96 12.43
C PRO A 185 -10.62 9.54 11.87
N LYS A 186 -10.82 9.44 10.56
CA LYS A 186 -10.87 8.14 9.86
C LYS A 186 -10.51 8.29 8.40
N PHE A 187 -10.14 7.19 7.77
CA PHE A 187 -10.13 7.09 6.32
C PHE A 187 -10.91 5.85 5.87
N THR A 188 -11.59 5.98 4.74
CA THR A 188 -12.26 4.87 4.06
C THR A 188 -11.59 4.65 2.73
N LEU A 189 -11.16 3.44 2.47
CA LEU A 189 -10.56 3.05 1.21
C LEU A 189 -11.55 2.19 0.42
N LYS A 190 -11.71 2.53 -0.88
CA LYS A 190 -12.58 1.82 -1.81
C LYS A 190 -11.78 1.34 -3.00
N ARG A 191 -11.88 0.05 -3.30
CA ARG A 191 -11.37 -0.53 -4.54
C ARG A 191 -12.45 -0.41 -5.61
N ILE A 192 -12.09 0.22 -6.72
CA ILE A 192 -12.95 0.29 -7.92
C ILE A 192 -12.33 -0.62 -8.97
N SER A 193 -13.02 -1.71 -9.30
CA SER A 193 -12.59 -2.66 -10.33
C SER A 193 -13.15 -2.29 -11.70
N ARG A 194 -12.38 -2.63 -12.73
CA ARG A 194 -12.75 -2.63 -14.14
C ARG A 194 -12.86 -4.06 -14.70
N GLY A 195 -12.67 -5.08 -13.84
CA GLY A 195 -12.55 -6.47 -14.25
C GLY A 195 -11.24 -6.76 -14.98
N ASP A 196 -11.24 -7.83 -15.74
CA ASP A 196 -10.11 -8.25 -16.56
C ASP A 196 -10.51 -8.42 -18.05
N ASP A 197 -9.64 -9.03 -18.84
CA ASP A 197 -9.91 -9.30 -20.27
C ASP A 197 -11.04 -10.33 -20.49
N TYR A 198 -11.35 -11.16 -19.49
CA TYR A 198 -12.30 -12.25 -19.55
C TYR A 198 -13.66 -11.87 -18.96
N ASP A 199 -13.66 -11.01 -17.94
CA ASP A 199 -14.85 -10.55 -17.21
C ASP A 199 -14.77 -9.03 -16.94
N PRO A 200 -14.93 -8.19 -17.98
CA PRO A 200 -14.88 -6.75 -17.81
C PRO A 200 -16.10 -6.22 -17.07
N VAL A 201 -15.87 -5.33 -16.10
CA VAL A 201 -16.93 -4.65 -15.34
C VAL A 201 -16.81 -3.13 -15.48
N ASP A 202 -17.88 -2.39 -15.18
CA ASP A 202 -17.89 -0.93 -15.27
C ASP A 202 -17.84 -0.28 -13.88
N ASN A 203 -16.62 -0.02 -13.38
CA ASN A 203 -16.36 0.69 -12.13
C ASN A 203 -17.11 0.11 -10.92
N MET A 204 -17.01 -1.19 -10.73
CA MET A 204 -17.64 -1.88 -9.61
C MET A 204 -16.81 -1.74 -8.34
N THR A 205 -17.43 -1.36 -7.23
CA THR A 205 -16.77 -1.43 -5.91
C THR A 205 -16.66 -2.88 -5.49
N THR A 206 -15.44 -3.40 -5.42
CA THR A 206 -15.16 -4.80 -5.07
C THR A 206 -14.55 -4.96 -3.68
N ASP A 207 -14.09 -3.86 -3.09
CA ASP A 207 -13.58 -3.83 -1.73
C ASP A 207 -13.80 -2.45 -1.10
N GLU A 208 -14.13 -2.42 0.20
CA GLU A 208 -14.28 -1.19 0.99
C GLU A 208 -13.98 -1.49 2.45
N PHE A 209 -13.19 -0.63 3.10
CA PHE A 209 -12.94 -0.71 4.53
C PHE A 209 -12.66 0.67 5.13
N THR A 210 -12.86 0.81 6.45
CA THR A 210 -12.60 2.05 7.18
C THR A 210 -11.66 1.80 8.35
N ILE A 211 -10.69 2.68 8.53
CA ILE A 211 -9.79 2.72 9.69
C ILE A 211 -9.99 4.03 10.44
N ARG A 212 -10.11 3.93 11.78
CA ARG A 212 -10.29 5.07 12.69
C ARG A 212 -9.05 5.27 13.55
N LEU A 213 -8.74 6.52 13.86
CA LEU A 213 -7.63 6.85 14.77
C LEU A 213 -7.79 6.16 16.14
N ASN A 214 -9.00 6.25 16.73
CA ASN A 214 -9.27 5.72 18.06
C ASN A 214 -9.56 4.21 18.09
N ASN A 215 -9.78 3.61 16.93
CA ASN A 215 -9.93 2.17 16.74
C ASN A 215 -9.30 1.82 15.39
N ASN A 216 -7.99 1.64 15.39
CA ASN A 216 -7.22 1.37 14.19
C ASN A 216 -7.33 -0.09 13.70
N SER A 217 -8.25 -0.87 14.25
CA SER A 217 -8.72 -2.08 13.59
C SER A 217 -9.72 -1.69 12.51
N PRO A 218 -9.70 -2.33 11.34
CA PRO A 218 -10.72 -2.11 10.32
C PRO A 218 -12.12 -2.32 10.90
N ASP A 219 -13.08 -1.48 10.50
CA ASP A 219 -14.51 -1.68 10.79
C ASP A 219 -15.10 -2.87 10.00
N GLU A 220 -14.27 -3.84 9.69
CA GLU A 220 -14.72 -5.10 9.14
C GLU A 220 -14.99 -6.08 10.27
N PRO A 221 -16.06 -6.84 10.20
CA PRO A 221 -16.10 -8.07 10.95
C PRO A 221 -14.82 -8.82 10.55
N ASN A 222 -14.05 -9.29 11.53
CA ASN A 222 -12.96 -10.23 11.25
C ASN A 222 -13.42 -11.08 10.07
N PRO A 223 -12.64 -11.18 8.99
CA PRO A 223 -13.02 -12.12 7.96
C PRO A 223 -13.17 -13.45 8.69
N VAL A 224 -14.40 -13.77 8.97
CA VAL A 224 -14.76 -15.14 9.26
C VAL A 224 -14.42 -15.76 7.92
N TYR A 225 -13.23 -16.34 7.82
CA TYR A 225 -12.99 -17.25 6.73
C TYR A 225 -14.15 -18.23 6.81
N PRO A 226 -15.12 -18.18 5.91
CA PRO A 226 -16.01 -19.29 5.78
C PRO A 226 -15.15 -20.39 5.21
N ILE A 227 -14.48 -21.13 6.10
CA ILE A 227 -14.23 -22.52 5.78
C ILE A 227 -15.62 -23.15 5.91
N ASP A 228 -16.50 -22.79 5.02
CA ASP A 228 -17.61 -23.63 4.67
C ASP A 228 -17.05 -24.78 3.85
N ILE A 229 -16.39 -25.69 4.58
CA ILE A 229 -16.13 -27.03 4.06
C ILE A 229 -17.49 -27.71 4.01
N GLU A 230 -18.24 -27.49 2.94
CA GLU A 230 -19.29 -28.43 2.57
C GLU A 230 -18.60 -29.71 2.13
N VAL A 231 -18.39 -30.61 3.07
CA VAL A 231 -18.03 -32.00 2.76
C VAL A 231 -19.27 -32.66 2.22
N SER A 232 -19.50 -32.57 0.91
CA SER A 232 -20.39 -33.50 0.23
C SER A 232 -19.66 -34.85 0.16
N ALA A 233 -20.38 -35.97 0.31
CA ALA A 233 -19.82 -37.30 0.40
C ALA A 233 -19.00 -37.78 -0.82
N ASP A 234 -18.99 -36.99 -1.91
CA ASP A 234 -18.45 -37.38 -3.21
C ASP A 234 -17.34 -36.48 -3.79
N SER A 235 -17.04 -35.31 -3.20
CA SER A 235 -15.94 -34.48 -3.67
C SER A 235 -15.61 -33.34 -2.69
N ILE A 236 -14.31 -33.09 -2.49
CA ILE A 236 -13.79 -31.93 -1.79
C ILE A 236 -13.34 -30.94 -2.86
N TRP A 237 -13.96 -29.77 -2.92
CA TRP A 237 -13.49 -28.64 -3.73
C TRP A 237 -12.86 -27.63 -2.77
N LEU A 238 -11.57 -27.39 -2.96
CA LEU A 238 -10.84 -26.30 -2.31
C LEU A 238 -10.80 -25.15 -3.32
N TRP A 239 -11.36 -24.02 -2.95
CA TRP A 239 -11.28 -22.75 -3.69
C TRP A 239 -10.42 -21.77 -2.92
#